data_d56fc48152ba2aae7dad22da599ab24b
#
_entry.id   d56fc48152ba2aae7dad22da599ab24b
#
_cell.length_a   1.000
_cell.length_b   1.000
_cell.length_c   1.000
_cell.angle_alpha   90.00
_cell.angle_beta   90.00
_cell.angle_gamma   90.00
#
_symmetry.space_group_name_H-M   'P 1'
#
loop_
_entity.id
_entity.type
_entity.pdbx_description
1 polymer ?
#
loop_
_entity_poly.entity_id
_entity_poly.type
_entity_poly.pdbx_seq_one_letter_code
_entity_poly.pdbx_strand_id
1 'polypeptide(L)'
;MAGVMTLGIAATLTWYVCSGLIPWEYLGQAGTPLFDAARVTGNSGLMVLLFIGTVFATTASANGCINDASRAWFSMGRDHYLPSWFGAVHPVYRTPYRAILFLVPIALIFALGAPLDQVVTFSILSGLL
;
A
#
# COMPACT_ATOMS: atom_id res chain seq x y z
N MET A 1 1.71 -18.28 6.03
CA MET A 1 2.63 -18.87 5.03
C MET A 1 1.98 -18.95 3.65
N ALA A 2 0.81 -19.57 3.46
CA ALA A 2 0.17 -19.69 2.15
C ALA A 2 -0.06 -18.35 1.42
N GLY A 3 -0.53 -17.31 2.13
CA GLY A 3 -0.78 -15.99 1.52
C GLY A 3 0.47 -15.29 0.98
N VAL A 4 1.61 -15.44 1.64
CA VAL A 4 2.89 -14.86 1.17
C VAL A 4 3.38 -15.58 -0.07
N MET A 5 3.22 -16.91 -0.12
CA MET A 5 3.57 -17.72 -1.30
C MET A 5 2.70 -17.36 -2.50
N THR A 6 1.38 -17.23 -2.33
CA THR A 6 0.48 -16.84 -3.43
C THR A 6 0.79 -15.44 -3.96
N LEU A 7 1.11 -14.50 -3.07
CA LEU A 7 1.52 -13.15 -3.45
C LEU A 7 2.85 -13.15 -4.22
N GLY A 8 3.83 -13.92 -3.78
CA GLY A 8 5.12 -14.06 -4.45
C GLY A 8 4.97 -14.67 -5.86
N ILE A 9 4.18 -15.72 -5.99
CA ILE A 9 3.91 -16.36 -7.29
C ILE A 9 3.17 -15.39 -8.23
N ALA A 10 2.14 -14.68 -7.73
CA ALA A 10 1.41 -13.70 -8.53
C ALA A 10 2.31 -12.56 -9.00
N ALA A 11 3.16 -12.03 -8.12
CA ALA A 11 4.11 -10.97 -8.47
C ALA A 11 5.12 -11.40 -9.53
N THR A 12 5.69 -12.61 -9.39
CA THR A 12 6.65 -13.17 -10.38
C THR A 12 5.99 -13.43 -11.72
N LEU A 13 4.78 -13.96 -11.74
CA LEU A 13 4.02 -14.18 -12.99
C LEU A 13 3.70 -12.85 -13.67
N THR A 14 3.27 -11.84 -12.91
CA THR A 14 2.99 -10.51 -13.47
C THR A 14 4.24 -9.89 -14.08
N TRP A 15 5.37 -9.99 -13.39
CA TRP A 15 6.64 -9.49 -13.90
C TRP A 15 7.09 -10.23 -15.17
N TYR A 16 6.94 -11.54 -15.19
CA TYR A 16 7.27 -12.37 -16.35
C TYR A 16 6.43 -11.99 -17.57
N VAL A 17 5.13 -11.78 -17.39
CA VAL A 17 4.23 -11.37 -18.48
C VAL A 17 4.59 -9.97 -18.99
N CYS A 18 4.86 -9.01 -18.09
CA CYS A 18 5.26 -7.66 -18.47
C CYS A 18 6.58 -7.66 -19.25
N SER A 19 7.57 -8.46 -18.85
CA SER A 19 8.87 -8.55 -19.52
C SER A 19 8.78 -9.23 -20.90
N GLY A 20 7.76 -10.08 -21.13
CA GLY A 20 7.49 -10.69 -22.42
C GLY A 20 6.76 -9.78 -23.40
N LEU A 21 6.00 -8.80 -22.91
CA LEU A 21 5.19 -7.91 -23.74
C LEU A 21 5.87 -6.58 -24.07
N ILE A 22 6.78 -6.12 -23.20
CA ILE A 22 7.45 -4.81 -23.33
C ILE A 22 8.97 -5.03 -23.38
N PRO A 23 9.71 -4.38 -24.31
CA PRO A 23 11.17 -4.40 -24.28
C PRO A 23 11.74 -3.92 -22.95
N TRP A 24 12.77 -4.58 -22.46
CA TRP A 24 13.37 -4.33 -21.14
C TRP A 24 13.87 -2.88 -20.96
N GLU A 25 14.25 -2.22 -22.05
CA GLU A 25 14.70 -0.82 -22.06
C GLU A 25 13.60 0.16 -21.62
N TYR A 26 12.35 -0.13 -21.98
CA TYR A 26 11.20 0.70 -21.60
C TYR A 26 10.67 0.35 -20.21
N LEU A 27 10.84 -0.89 -19.75
CA LEU A 27 10.37 -1.32 -18.42
C LEU A 27 11.03 -0.54 -17.28
N GLY A 28 12.30 -0.19 -17.40
CA GLY A 28 13.04 0.57 -16.39
C GLY A 28 12.63 2.04 -16.29
N GLN A 29 12.02 2.60 -17.34
CA GLN A 29 11.58 3.99 -17.39
C GLN A 29 10.05 4.14 -17.30
N ALA A 30 9.30 3.04 -17.41
CA ALA A 30 7.85 3.05 -17.37
C ALA A 30 7.35 3.31 -15.95
N GLY A 31 6.64 4.40 -15.75
CA GLY A 31 5.97 4.70 -14.47
C GLY A 31 4.85 3.72 -14.11
N THR A 32 4.28 3.04 -15.12
CA THR A 32 3.15 2.11 -14.97
C THR A 32 3.28 0.90 -15.89
N PRO A 33 4.27 0.00 -15.67
CA PRO A 33 4.57 -1.09 -16.60
C PRO A 33 3.40 -2.04 -16.86
N LEU A 34 2.54 -2.27 -15.87
CA LEU A 34 1.38 -3.15 -16.01
C LEU A 34 0.31 -2.56 -16.94
N PHE A 35 0.07 -1.25 -16.87
CA PHE A 35 -0.87 -0.56 -17.76
C PHE A 35 -0.33 -0.46 -19.19
N ASP A 36 0.98 -0.27 -19.36
CA ASP A 36 1.63 -0.23 -20.64
C ASP A 36 1.58 -1.61 -21.33
N ALA A 37 1.79 -2.69 -20.58
CA ALA A 37 1.60 -4.05 -21.06
C ALA A 37 0.15 -4.31 -21.53
N ALA A 38 -0.82 -3.83 -20.78
CA ALA A 38 -2.23 -3.95 -21.16
C ALA A 38 -2.57 -3.14 -22.41
N ARG A 39 -1.93 -1.98 -22.62
CA ARG A 39 -2.09 -1.18 -23.85
C ARG A 39 -1.57 -1.91 -25.08
N VAL A 40 -0.41 -2.56 -24.97
CA VAL A 40 0.18 -3.34 -26.08
C VAL A 40 -0.74 -4.49 -26.48
N THR A 41 -1.47 -5.09 -25.54
CA THR A 41 -2.44 -6.15 -25.82
C THR A 41 -3.68 -5.66 -26.58
N GLY A 42 -3.96 -4.35 -26.60
CA GLY A 42 -5.06 -3.72 -27.35
C GLY A 42 -6.47 -4.04 -26.84
N ASN A 43 -6.59 -4.68 -25.68
CA ASN A 43 -7.88 -5.07 -25.11
C ASN A 43 -8.37 -4.04 -24.08
N SER A 44 -9.34 -3.20 -24.49
CA SER A 44 -9.94 -2.18 -23.62
C SER A 44 -10.59 -2.76 -22.35
N GLY A 45 -11.16 -3.96 -22.43
CA GLY A 45 -11.77 -4.65 -21.29
C GLY A 45 -10.73 -5.00 -20.22
N LEU A 46 -9.56 -5.47 -20.63
CA LEU A 46 -8.44 -5.75 -19.72
C LEU A 46 -7.97 -4.48 -19.00
N MET A 47 -7.91 -3.36 -19.72
CA MET A 47 -7.51 -2.07 -19.15
C MET A 47 -8.46 -1.58 -18.06
N VAL A 48 -9.76 -1.66 -18.32
CA VAL A 48 -10.80 -1.28 -17.34
C VAL A 48 -10.72 -2.18 -16.10
N LEU A 49 -10.55 -3.48 -16.31
CA LEU A 49 -10.44 -4.47 -15.23
C LEU A 49 -9.21 -4.23 -14.36
N LEU A 50 -8.06 -3.93 -14.98
CA LEU A 50 -6.83 -3.55 -14.27
C LEU A 50 -6.99 -2.26 -13.48
N PHE A 51 -7.63 -1.24 -14.07
CA PHE A 51 -7.88 0.02 -13.38
C PHE A 51 -8.75 -0.19 -12.13
N ILE A 52 -9.87 -0.88 -12.27
CA ILE A 52 -10.76 -1.20 -11.15
C ILE A 52 -10.00 -2.02 -10.09
N GLY A 53 -9.29 -3.07 -10.51
CA GLY A 53 -8.48 -3.91 -9.61
C GLY A 53 -7.43 -3.11 -8.84
N THR A 54 -6.73 -2.19 -9.51
CA THR A 54 -5.72 -1.33 -8.87
C THR A 54 -6.34 -0.39 -7.85
N VAL A 55 -7.48 0.23 -8.16
CA VAL A 55 -8.18 1.12 -7.21
C VAL A 55 -8.62 0.35 -5.96
N PHE A 56 -9.21 -0.83 -6.12
CA PHE A 56 -9.60 -1.65 -4.97
C PHE A 56 -8.39 -2.15 -4.17
N ALA A 57 -7.33 -2.59 -4.84
CA ALA A 57 -6.12 -3.09 -4.20
C ALA A 57 -5.41 -1.99 -3.39
N THR A 58 -5.26 -0.79 -3.95
CA THR A 58 -4.64 0.35 -3.25
C THR A 58 -5.47 0.80 -2.07
N THR A 59 -6.79 0.86 -2.21
CA THR A 59 -7.71 1.22 -1.12
C THR A 59 -7.66 0.19 0.02
N ALA A 60 -7.67 -1.09 -0.31
CA ALA A 60 -7.57 -2.17 0.66
C ALA A 60 -6.21 -2.15 1.40
N SER A 61 -5.12 -1.92 0.67
CA SER A 61 -3.77 -1.81 1.23
C SER A 61 -3.66 -0.62 2.19
N ALA A 62 -4.14 0.55 1.79
CA ALA A 62 -4.14 1.75 2.64
C ALA A 62 -4.94 1.53 3.93
N ASN A 63 -6.11 0.91 3.82
CA ASN A 63 -6.93 0.58 4.99
C ASN A 63 -6.22 -0.41 5.93
N GLY A 64 -5.55 -1.43 5.37
CA GLY A 64 -4.74 -2.38 6.13
C GLY A 64 -3.62 -1.69 6.91
N CYS A 65 -2.83 -0.84 6.26
CA CYS A 65 -1.74 -0.10 6.89
C CYS A 65 -2.22 0.81 8.03
N ILE A 66 -3.33 1.54 7.83
CA ILE A 66 -3.91 2.40 8.88
C ILE A 66 -4.38 1.56 10.08
N ASN A 67 -4.99 0.42 9.82
CA ASN A 67 -5.46 -0.48 10.88
C ASN A 67 -4.30 -1.03 11.71
N ASP A 68 -3.24 -1.52 11.07
CA ASP A 68 -2.07 -2.07 11.74
C ASP A 68 -1.31 -0.99 12.54
N ALA A 69 -1.07 0.17 11.93
CA ALA A 69 -0.44 1.31 12.58
C ALA A 69 -1.25 1.78 13.79
N SER A 70 -2.59 1.89 13.66
CA SER A 70 -3.45 2.33 14.76
C SER A 70 -3.44 1.38 15.95
N ARG A 71 -3.34 0.06 15.70
CA ARG A 71 -3.19 -0.95 16.76
C ARG A 71 -1.84 -0.87 17.46
N ALA A 72 -0.76 -0.65 16.72
CA ALA A 72 0.56 -0.46 17.29
C ALA A 72 0.59 0.78 18.21
N TRP A 73 0.07 1.90 17.76
CA TRP A 73 -0.02 3.13 18.54
C TRP A 73 -0.92 2.99 19.77
N PHE A 74 -2.02 2.26 19.64
CA PHE A 74 -2.89 1.93 20.77
C PHE A 74 -2.17 1.10 21.83
N SER A 75 -1.41 0.07 21.44
CA SER A 75 -0.65 -0.75 22.39
C SER A 75 0.43 0.07 23.10
N MET A 76 1.16 0.91 22.36
CA MET A 76 2.15 1.83 22.94
C MET A 76 1.51 2.84 23.90
N GLY A 77 0.33 3.35 23.61
CA GLY A 77 -0.43 4.24 24.49
C GLY A 77 -0.92 3.54 25.76
N ARG A 78 -1.32 2.29 25.67
CA ARG A 78 -1.73 1.45 26.81
C ARG A 78 -0.55 1.11 27.73
N ASP A 79 0.60 0.81 27.13
CA ASP A 79 1.81 0.42 27.85
C ASP A 79 2.64 1.63 28.32
N HIS A 80 2.10 2.85 28.22
CA HIS A 80 2.68 4.13 28.67
C HIS A 80 3.97 4.56 27.94
N TYR A 81 4.31 3.97 26.80
CA TYR A 81 5.38 4.47 25.92
C TYR A 81 4.97 5.75 25.20
N LEU A 82 3.68 5.89 24.89
CA LEU A 82 3.07 7.09 24.37
C LEU A 82 2.08 7.66 25.41
N PRO A 83 1.71 8.95 25.28
CA PRO A 83 0.68 9.53 26.15
C PRO A 83 -0.57 8.65 26.19
N SER A 84 -1.12 8.42 27.37
CA SER A 84 -2.31 7.57 27.60
C SER A 84 -3.54 7.98 26.79
N TRP A 85 -3.50 9.19 26.22
CA TRP A 85 -4.51 9.69 25.29
C TRP A 85 -4.69 8.80 24.04
N PHE A 86 -3.62 8.15 23.56
CA PHE A 86 -3.67 7.21 22.43
C PHE A 86 -4.28 5.86 22.80
N GLY A 87 -4.28 5.48 24.07
CA GLY A 87 -4.90 4.28 24.60
C GLY A 87 -6.44 4.34 24.72
N ALA A 88 -7.07 5.46 24.34
CA ALA A 88 -8.52 5.59 24.42
C ALA A 88 -9.24 4.87 23.28
N VAL A 89 -10.21 4.02 23.64
CA VAL A 89 -11.05 3.25 22.74
C VAL A 89 -12.43 3.90 22.63
N HIS A 90 -12.99 3.89 21.43
CA HIS A 90 -14.36 4.39 21.23
C HIS A 90 -15.37 3.49 21.94
N PRO A 91 -16.31 4.04 22.75
CA PRO A 91 -17.19 3.24 23.60
C PRO A 91 -18.13 2.31 22.82
N VAL A 92 -18.54 2.70 21.61
CA VAL A 92 -19.47 1.92 20.78
C VAL A 92 -18.74 1.01 19.80
N TYR A 93 -17.79 1.57 19.04
CA TYR A 93 -17.08 0.82 17.95
C TYR A 93 -15.86 0.05 18.42
N ARG A 94 -15.41 0.25 19.66
CA ARG A 94 -14.21 -0.38 20.25
C ARG A 94 -12.96 -0.27 19.39
N THR A 95 -12.85 0.83 18.64
CA THR A 95 -11.70 1.14 17.78
C THR A 95 -10.83 2.23 18.41
N PRO A 96 -9.51 2.25 18.19
CA PRO A 96 -8.61 3.28 18.68
C PRO A 96 -8.72 4.55 17.83
N TYR A 97 -9.88 5.22 17.87
CA TYR A 97 -10.21 6.34 17.00
C TYR A 97 -9.23 7.52 17.08
N ARG A 98 -8.62 7.73 18.25
CA ARG A 98 -7.64 8.82 18.44
C ARG A 98 -6.34 8.54 17.71
N ALA A 99 -5.88 7.29 17.72
CA ALA A 99 -4.71 6.88 16.95
C ALA A 99 -4.97 7.02 15.44
N ILE A 100 -6.14 6.61 14.97
CA ILE A 100 -6.55 6.76 13.56
C ILE A 100 -6.60 8.24 13.17
N LEU A 101 -7.26 9.07 13.99
CA LEU A 101 -7.40 10.51 13.72
C LEU A 101 -6.05 11.23 13.65
N PHE A 102 -5.05 10.76 14.37
CA PHE A 102 -3.70 11.31 14.34
C PHE A 102 -2.87 10.81 13.14
N LEU A 103 -3.07 9.55 12.74
CA LEU A 103 -2.33 8.96 11.61
C LEU A 103 -2.79 9.48 10.24
N VAL A 104 -4.08 9.76 10.09
CA VAL A 104 -4.64 10.23 8.81
C VAL A 104 -4.01 11.55 8.33
N PRO A 105 -3.88 12.61 9.14
CA PRO A 105 -3.20 13.84 8.73
C PRO A 105 -1.74 13.62 8.35
N ILE A 106 -1.02 12.77 9.07
CA ILE A 106 0.38 12.45 8.78
C ILE A 106 0.48 11.78 7.41
N ALA A 107 -0.34 10.75 7.17
CA ALA A 107 -0.39 10.08 5.87
C ALA A 107 -0.75 11.05 4.73
N LEU A 108 -1.66 11.98 4.98
CA LEU A 108 -2.07 12.99 4.00
C LEU A 108 -0.93 13.97 3.66
N ILE A 109 -0.18 14.42 4.67
CA ILE A 109 0.98 15.31 4.48
C ILE A 109 2.04 14.61 3.64
N PHE A 110 2.35 13.35 3.93
CA PHE A 110 3.29 12.55 3.14
C PHE A 110 2.79 12.32 1.72
N ALA A 111 1.50 12.04 1.53
CA ALA A 111 0.91 11.82 0.21
C ALA A 111 0.92 13.08 -0.68
N LEU A 112 0.79 14.27 -0.08
CA LEU A 112 0.76 15.54 -0.82
C LEU A 112 2.15 16.18 -1.00
N GLY A 113 3.08 15.93 -0.08
CA GLY A 113 4.35 16.66 0.01
C GLY A 113 5.58 15.86 -0.40
N ALA A 114 5.55 14.54 -0.37
CA ALA A 114 6.72 13.72 -0.68
C ALA A 114 6.65 13.16 -2.11
N PRO A 115 7.74 13.25 -2.89
CA PRO A 115 7.82 12.58 -4.18
C PRO A 115 7.76 11.06 -3.99
N LEU A 116 7.12 10.38 -4.94
CA LEU A 116 6.83 8.94 -4.86
C LEU A 116 8.07 8.10 -4.56
N ASP A 117 9.20 8.43 -5.19
CA ASP A 117 10.47 7.71 -5.03
C ASP A 117 10.98 7.72 -3.58
N GLN A 118 10.82 8.84 -2.89
CA GLN A 118 11.24 8.95 -1.48
C GLN A 118 10.32 8.14 -0.57
N VAL A 119 9.02 8.15 -0.82
CA VAL A 119 8.05 7.37 -0.03
C VAL A 119 8.30 5.86 -0.19
N VAL A 120 8.56 5.41 -1.43
CA VAL A 120 8.89 4.01 -1.73
C VAL A 120 10.20 3.60 -1.07
N THR A 121 11.25 4.41 -1.20
CA THR A 121 12.55 4.14 -0.58
C THR A 121 12.44 4.05 0.95
N PHE A 122 11.72 4.97 1.57
CA PHE A 122 11.49 4.97 3.01
C PHE A 122 10.70 3.74 3.47
N SER A 123 9.69 3.32 2.69
CA SER A 123 8.89 2.13 2.96
C SER A 123 9.74 0.84 2.90
N ILE A 124 10.62 0.72 1.90
CA ILE A 124 11.52 -0.42 1.77
C ILE A 124 12.52 -0.48 2.94
N LEU A 125 13.12 0.66 3.28
CA LEU A 125 14.08 0.74 4.40
C LEU A 125 13.42 0.39 5.74
N SER A 126 12.20 0.87 5.99
CA SER A 126 11.47 0.56 7.22
C SER A 126 11.02 -0.91 7.32
N GLY A 127 10.82 -1.57 6.19
CA GLY A 127 10.48 -2.99 6.14
C GLY A 127 11.67 -3.96 6.31
N LEU A 128 12.91 -3.42 6.21
CA LEU A 128 14.14 -4.19 6.41
C LEU A 128 14.65 -4.17 7.87
N LEU A 129 14.14 -3.28 8.71
CA LEU A 129 14.45 -3.13 10.13
C LEU A 129 13.48 -3.93 11.00
#